data_989682a0fc75ce6098ae340a4ac2f6a2
#
_entry.id   989682a0fc75ce6098ae340a4ac2f6a2
#
_cell.length_a   1.000
_cell.length_b   1.000
_cell.length_c   1.000
_cell.angle_alpha   90.00
_cell.angle_beta   90.00
_cell.angle_gamma   90.00
#
_symmetry.space_group_name_H-M   'P 1'
#
loop_
_entity.id
_entity.type
_entity.pdbx_description
1 polymer ?
#
loop_
_entity_poly.entity_id
_entity_poly.type
_entity_poly.pdbx_seq_one_letter_code
_entity_poly.pdbx_strand_id
1 'polypeptide(L)'
;MKKSFLAMVALLVSAPLFFTSCNDDNGPSFHYEVVSDGAFIVNSGNMYSSIDGSLTGINYASNVAVQKVFAANNGGQSLGSTPNDGLVYGDKMYVVVDGSNTVEVINKKT
;
A
#
# COMPACT_ATOMS: atom_id res chain seq x y z
N MET A 1 -14.09 -28.06 58.19
CA MET A 1 -13.05 -27.77 57.20
C MET A 1 -13.32 -28.33 55.79
N LYS A 2 -14.29 -29.17 55.56
CA LYS A 2 -14.55 -29.74 54.22
C LYS A 2 -15.45 -28.87 53.30
N LYS A 3 -16.08 -27.80 53.81
CA LYS A 3 -16.99 -26.95 53.04
C LYS A 3 -16.31 -25.76 52.39
N SER A 4 -15.13 -25.36 52.86
CA SER A 4 -14.40 -24.22 52.28
C SER A 4 -13.60 -24.60 51.02
N PHE A 5 -13.25 -25.88 50.90
CA PHE A 5 -12.47 -26.37 49.77
C PHE A 5 -13.30 -26.49 48.47
N LEU A 6 -14.58 -26.84 48.62
CA LEU A 6 -15.49 -26.92 47.48
C LEU A 6 -15.86 -25.51 46.89
N ALA A 7 -15.92 -24.50 47.74
CA ALA A 7 -16.21 -23.15 47.30
C ALA A 7 -15.05 -22.52 46.52
N MET A 8 -13.82 -22.90 46.85
CA MET A 8 -12.62 -22.39 46.18
C MET A 8 -12.36 -23.03 44.83
N VAL A 9 -12.78 -24.29 44.64
CA VAL A 9 -12.67 -25.00 43.37
C VAL A 9 -13.73 -24.53 42.37
N ALA A 10 -14.90 -24.09 42.84
CA ALA A 10 -15.96 -23.57 41.98
C ALA A 10 -15.64 -22.18 41.39
N LEU A 11 -14.77 -21.41 42.06
CA LEU A 11 -14.38 -20.08 41.58
C LEU A 11 -13.30 -20.10 40.49
N LEU A 12 -12.58 -21.21 40.35
CA LEU A 12 -11.49 -21.36 39.36
C LEU A 12 -11.96 -21.87 37.98
N VAL A 13 -13.22 -22.30 37.87
CA VAL A 13 -13.77 -22.83 36.60
C VAL A 13 -14.55 -21.78 35.80
N SER A 14 -14.79 -20.59 36.38
CA SER A 14 -15.65 -19.56 35.72
C SER A 14 -14.88 -18.47 34.97
N ALA A 15 -13.58 -18.61 34.77
CA ALA A 15 -12.77 -17.56 34.15
C ALA A 15 -12.07 -17.89 32.82
N PRO A 16 -12.64 -18.65 31.89
CA PRO A 16 -12.02 -18.69 30.56
C PRO A 16 -13.00 -18.44 29.42
N LEU A 17 -13.86 -17.42 29.47
CA LEU A 17 -14.82 -17.24 28.38
C LEU A 17 -14.86 -15.84 27.79
N PHE A 18 -13.82 -15.04 27.93
CA PHE A 18 -13.78 -13.72 27.28
C PHE A 18 -12.62 -13.52 26.32
N PHE A 19 -12.17 -14.58 25.68
CA PHE A 19 -11.38 -14.47 24.44
C PHE A 19 -12.22 -14.94 23.27
N THR A 20 -13.40 -14.37 23.08
CA THR A 20 -13.98 -14.32 21.74
C THR A 20 -13.19 -13.28 20.98
N SER A 21 -12.13 -13.72 20.33
CA SER A 21 -11.59 -13.05 19.17
C SER A 21 -12.76 -12.70 18.27
N CYS A 22 -12.94 -11.42 17.92
CA CYS A 22 -13.89 -11.01 16.92
C CYS A 22 -13.49 -11.64 15.60
N ASN A 23 -14.01 -12.83 15.34
CA ASN A 23 -14.01 -13.42 14.02
C ASN A 23 -15.36 -13.06 13.42
N ASP A 24 -15.49 -11.82 12.98
CA ASP A 24 -16.64 -11.35 12.24
C ASP A 24 -16.54 -11.81 10.78
N ASP A 25 -16.57 -13.13 10.58
CA ASP A 25 -16.65 -13.75 9.26
C ASP A 25 -18.05 -13.72 8.64
N ASN A 26 -18.98 -12.98 9.23
CA ASN A 26 -20.34 -12.84 8.73
C ASN A 26 -20.65 -11.50 8.05
N GLY A 27 -19.60 -10.71 7.74
CA GLY A 27 -19.74 -9.57 6.85
C GLY A 27 -19.93 -10.02 5.40
N PRO A 28 -20.59 -9.21 4.53
CA PRO A 28 -20.65 -9.51 3.12
C PRO A 28 -19.21 -9.66 2.60
N SER A 29 -18.87 -10.86 2.11
CA SER A 29 -17.58 -11.11 1.50
C SER A 29 -17.52 -10.35 0.18
N PHE A 30 -16.89 -9.18 0.19
CA PHE A 30 -16.57 -8.48 -1.05
C PHE A 30 -15.40 -9.19 -1.71
N HIS A 31 -15.66 -9.97 -2.71
CA HIS A 31 -14.63 -10.50 -3.59
C HIS A 31 -14.15 -9.34 -4.48
N TYR A 32 -12.99 -8.78 -4.14
CA TYR A 32 -12.30 -7.88 -5.04
C TYR A 32 -11.41 -8.72 -5.95
N GLU A 33 -11.78 -8.82 -7.21
CA GLU A 33 -10.85 -9.29 -8.23
C GLU A 33 -9.91 -8.14 -8.57
N VAL A 34 -8.71 -8.17 -8.04
CA VAL A 34 -7.66 -7.21 -8.39
C VAL A 34 -7.08 -7.63 -9.74
N VAL A 35 -7.65 -7.10 -10.82
CA VAL A 35 -7.05 -7.23 -12.14
C VAL A 35 -5.94 -6.18 -12.26
N SER A 36 -4.70 -6.61 -12.27
CA SER A 36 -3.55 -5.75 -12.46
C SER A 36 -3.01 -5.89 -13.87
N ASP A 37 -3.13 -4.84 -14.67
CA ASP A 37 -2.59 -4.78 -16.04
C ASP A 37 -1.07 -4.45 -16.06
N GLY A 38 -0.52 -4.05 -14.93
CA GLY A 38 0.87 -3.64 -14.82
C GLY A 38 1.27 -3.18 -13.43
N ALA A 39 2.45 -2.59 -13.35
CA ALA A 39 2.96 -1.99 -12.12
C ALA A 39 3.70 -0.68 -12.42
N PHE A 40 3.82 0.17 -11.40
CA PHE A 40 4.70 1.32 -11.42
C PHE A 40 5.81 1.14 -10.38
N ILE A 41 7.04 1.49 -10.76
CA ILE A 41 8.19 1.55 -9.87
C ILE A 41 8.56 3.01 -9.68
N VAL A 42 8.51 3.49 -8.45
CA VAL A 42 8.98 4.83 -8.07
C VAL A 42 10.48 4.75 -7.80
N ASN A 43 11.26 5.47 -8.61
CA ASN A 43 12.72 5.54 -8.47
C ASN A 43 13.08 6.85 -7.81
N SER A 44 13.70 6.81 -6.64
CA SER A 44 14.00 8.01 -5.83
C SER A 44 15.04 8.94 -6.45
N GLY A 45 15.85 8.45 -7.38
CA GLY A 45 16.98 9.21 -7.89
C GLY A 45 18.12 9.29 -6.87
N ASN A 46 18.92 10.34 -6.95
CA ASN A 46 20.01 10.62 -6.02
C ASN A 46 20.19 12.14 -5.83
N MET A 47 19.68 12.66 -4.73
CA MET A 47 19.74 14.10 -4.43
C MET A 47 21.16 14.63 -4.29
N TYR A 48 22.10 13.82 -3.80
CA TYR A 48 23.50 14.22 -3.65
C TYR A 48 24.24 14.36 -4.98
N SER A 49 23.72 13.70 -6.02
CA SER A 49 24.28 13.77 -7.38
C SER A 49 23.39 14.57 -8.33
N SER A 50 22.41 15.29 -7.81
CA SER A 50 21.41 16.07 -8.61
C SER A 50 20.69 15.21 -9.65
N ILE A 51 20.42 13.94 -9.31
CA ILE A 51 19.65 13.03 -10.16
C ILE A 51 18.23 12.99 -9.62
N ASP A 52 17.31 13.56 -10.36
CA ASP A 52 15.89 13.51 -10.03
C ASP A 52 15.33 12.09 -10.09
N GLY A 53 14.25 11.88 -9.36
CA GLY A 53 13.52 10.64 -9.41
C GLY A 53 12.76 10.44 -10.70
N SER A 54 12.30 9.23 -10.90
CA SER A 54 11.56 8.87 -12.10
C SER A 54 10.53 7.79 -11.83
N LEU A 55 9.61 7.61 -12.76
CA LEU A 55 8.61 6.56 -12.73
C LEU A 55 8.89 5.57 -13.86
N THR A 56 8.97 4.28 -13.53
CA THR A 56 9.03 3.19 -14.52
C THR A 56 7.67 2.50 -14.56
N GLY A 57 7.08 2.39 -15.74
CA GLY A 57 5.85 1.64 -15.97
C GLY A 57 6.17 0.23 -16.49
N ILE A 58 5.48 -0.77 -15.97
CA ILE A 58 5.57 -2.16 -16.43
C ILE A 58 4.20 -2.58 -16.93
N ASN A 59 4.15 -3.08 -18.15
CA ASN A 59 2.93 -3.68 -18.72
C ASN A 59 3.07 -5.20 -18.72
N TYR A 60 2.17 -5.88 -18.03
CA TYR A 60 2.23 -7.34 -17.89
C TYR A 60 1.80 -8.07 -19.15
N ALA A 61 0.88 -7.53 -19.94
CA ALA A 61 0.41 -8.19 -21.15
C ALA A 61 1.50 -8.23 -22.25
N SER A 62 2.28 -7.14 -22.39
CA SER A 62 3.37 -7.04 -23.36
C SER A 62 4.74 -7.45 -22.80
N ASN A 63 4.85 -7.63 -21.48
CA ASN A 63 6.09 -7.87 -20.75
C ASN A 63 7.16 -6.80 -21.02
N VAL A 64 6.72 -5.53 -21.12
CA VAL A 64 7.58 -4.38 -21.43
C VAL A 64 7.66 -3.46 -20.22
N ALA A 65 8.88 -3.04 -19.89
CA ALA A 65 9.15 -1.98 -18.93
C ALA A 65 9.60 -0.71 -19.65
N VAL A 66 8.93 0.41 -19.36
CA VAL A 66 9.26 1.74 -19.90
C VAL A 66 9.79 2.61 -18.78
N GLN A 67 11.05 3.00 -18.88
CA GLN A 67 11.68 3.91 -17.92
C GLN A 67 11.25 5.36 -18.16
N LYS A 68 11.27 6.17 -17.09
CA LYS A 68 10.95 7.61 -17.15
C LYS A 68 9.60 7.91 -17.81
N VAL A 69 8.62 7.03 -17.58
CA VAL A 69 7.30 7.14 -18.23
C VAL A 69 6.60 8.47 -17.91
N PHE A 70 6.83 9.06 -16.74
CA PHE A 70 6.31 10.38 -16.41
C PHE A 70 6.88 11.47 -17.35
N ALA A 71 8.19 11.53 -17.47
CA ALA A 71 8.83 12.52 -18.34
C ALA A 71 8.44 12.34 -19.83
N ALA A 72 8.35 11.08 -20.27
CA ALA A 72 7.95 10.77 -21.64
C ALA A 72 6.56 11.30 -22.00
N ASN A 73 5.62 11.29 -21.04
CA ASN A 73 4.23 11.73 -21.24
C ASN A 73 3.98 13.19 -20.82
N ASN A 74 4.95 13.87 -20.24
CA ASN A 74 4.83 15.25 -19.76
C ASN A 74 5.88 16.19 -20.36
N GLY A 75 6.22 16.01 -21.64
CA GLY A 75 7.10 16.91 -22.35
C GLY A 75 8.54 16.99 -21.81
N GLY A 76 9.01 15.92 -21.18
CA GLY A 76 10.36 15.86 -20.60
C GLY A 76 10.45 16.41 -19.18
N GLN A 77 9.34 16.79 -18.56
CA GLN A 77 9.34 17.28 -17.16
C GLN A 77 9.86 16.22 -16.21
N SER A 78 10.67 16.66 -15.24
CA SER A 78 11.11 15.81 -14.15
C SER A 78 9.96 15.48 -13.20
N LEU A 79 9.97 14.28 -12.63
CA LEU A 79 9.07 13.92 -11.53
C LEU A 79 9.43 14.69 -10.24
N GLY A 80 10.66 15.18 -10.13
CA GLY A 80 11.18 15.92 -8.99
C GLY A 80 12.21 15.15 -8.19
N SER A 81 12.69 15.80 -7.14
CA SER A 81 13.74 15.26 -6.28
C SER A 81 13.16 14.34 -5.22
N THR A 82 13.73 13.16 -5.09
CA THR A 82 13.45 12.18 -4.03
C THR A 82 11.97 11.80 -3.91
N PRO A 83 11.32 11.31 -4.98
CA PRO A 83 10.03 10.64 -4.82
C PRO A 83 10.19 9.43 -3.90
N ASN A 84 9.29 9.29 -2.94
CA ASN A 84 9.43 8.36 -1.84
C ASN A 84 8.36 7.28 -1.81
N ASP A 85 7.14 7.61 -2.22
CA ASP A 85 6.01 6.67 -2.19
C ASP A 85 5.03 6.98 -3.32
N GLY A 86 4.23 5.98 -3.68
CA GLY A 86 3.20 6.11 -4.71
C GLY A 86 2.00 5.22 -4.44
N LEU A 87 0.81 5.78 -4.64
CA LEU A 87 -0.45 5.09 -4.48
C LEU A 87 -1.29 5.19 -5.76
N VAL A 88 -1.77 4.06 -6.25
CA VAL A 88 -2.76 4.02 -7.33
C VAL A 88 -4.16 3.94 -6.71
N TYR A 89 -5.02 4.89 -7.08
CA TYR A 89 -6.41 4.90 -6.68
C TYR A 89 -7.30 5.28 -7.88
N GLY A 90 -8.18 4.38 -8.26
CA GLY A 90 -9.00 4.54 -9.47
C GLY A 90 -8.15 4.65 -10.74
N ASP A 91 -8.32 5.72 -11.48
CA ASP A 91 -7.58 6.05 -12.72
C ASP A 91 -6.37 6.97 -12.48
N LYS A 92 -6.08 7.29 -11.24
CA LYS A 92 -5.01 8.18 -10.81
C LYS A 92 -3.89 7.43 -10.08
N MET A 93 -2.69 7.97 -10.20
CA MET A 93 -1.57 7.66 -9.33
C MET A 93 -1.12 8.93 -8.62
N TYR A 94 -0.91 8.82 -7.33
CA TYR A 94 -0.41 9.90 -6.47
C TYR A 94 1.02 9.54 -6.07
N VAL A 95 1.97 10.42 -6.35
CA VAL A 95 3.38 10.20 -6.00
C VAL A 95 3.83 11.30 -5.06
N VAL A 96 4.27 10.91 -3.87
CA VAL A 96 4.86 11.84 -2.90
C VAL A 96 6.30 12.10 -3.28
N VAL A 97 6.65 13.37 -3.53
CA VAL A 97 7.99 13.81 -3.94
C VAL A 97 8.59 14.65 -2.82
N ASP A 98 9.25 13.98 -1.89
CA ASP A 98 9.71 14.57 -0.63
C ASP A 98 10.68 15.74 -0.85
N GLY A 99 11.72 15.55 -1.64
CA GLY A 99 12.71 16.60 -1.89
C GLY A 99 12.19 17.80 -2.68
N SER A 100 11.03 17.68 -3.34
CA SER A 100 10.34 18.78 -4.02
C SER A 100 9.18 19.35 -3.23
N ASN A 101 8.79 18.74 -2.10
CA ASN A 101 7.63 19.11 -1.29
C ASN A 101 6.32 19.11 -2.09
N THR A 102 6.15 18.17 -3.02
CA THR A 102 4.97 18.05 -3.88
C THR A 102 4.32 16.68 -3.81
N VAL A 103 3.06 16.62 -4.21
CA VAL A 103 2.39 15.37 -4.55
C VAL A 103 1.97 15.49 -6.02
N GLU A 104 2.59 14.66 -6.85
CA GLU A 104 2.24 14.59 -8.27
C GLU A 104 1.01 13.71 -8.46
N VAL A 105 0.02 14.24 -9.20
CA VAL A 105 -1.21 13.50 -9.52
C VAL A 105 -1.18 13.13 -11.00
N ILE A 106 -1.02 11.85 -11.26
CA ILE A 106 -0.76 11.32 -12.60
C ILE A 106 -1.97 10.52 -13.05
N ASN A 107 -2.38 10.70 -14.31
CA ASN A 107 -3.36 9.81 -14.91
C ASN A 107 -2.66 8.53 -15.39
N LYS A 108 -3.04 7.37 -14.87
CA LYS A 108 -2.37 6.11 -15.21
C LYS A 108 -2.62 5.59 -16.62
N LYS A 109 -3.55 6.20 -17.35
CA LYS A 109 -3.95 5.77 -18.70
C LYS A 109 -3.31 6.58 -19.83
N THR A 110 -2.52 7.59 -19.50
CA THR A 110 -1.83 8.44 -20.50
C THR A 110 -0.35 8.18 -20.50
#